data_bc4eea3e0449b8186176d5b02efd1e27
#
_entry.id   bc4eea3e0449b8186176d5b02efd1e27
#
_cell.length_a   1.000
_cell.length_b   1.000
_cell.length_c   1.000
_cell.angle_alpha   90.00
_cell.angle_beta   90.00
_cell.angle_gamma   90.00
#
_symmetry.space_group_name_H-M   'P 1'
#
loop_
_entity.id
_entity.type
_entity.pdbx_description
1 polymer ?
#
loop_
_entity_poly.entity_id
_entity_poly.type
_entity_poly.pdbx_seq_one_letter_code
_entity_poly.pdbx_strand_id
1 'polypeptide(L)'
;MSKLKGSKTEANLKEAFAGESQANRRYLYFANKADVEGQNDVAALFRSTAEGETGHAHGHLEYLEQCGDPATGLPIGSSRQNLMAAVAGETHEYKIGRAHV
;
A
#
# COMPACT_ATOMS: atom_id res chain seq x y z
N MET A 1 -8.35 1.91 -24.66
CA MET A 1 -9.09 2.45 -23.50
C MET A 1 -9.28 1.36 -22.44
N SER A 2 -8.98 1.66 -21.22
CA SER A 2 -9.10 0.69 -20.15
C SER A 2 -10.55 0.50 -19.73
N LYS A 3 -11.03 -0.73 -19.70
CA LYS A 3 -12.36 -1.06 -19.18
C LYS A 3 -12.37 -1.03 -17.65
N LEU A 4 -11.20 -1.02 -17.03
CA LEU A 4 -11.07 -1.02 -15.56
C LEU A 4 -11.40 0.34 -14.97
N LYS A 5 -10.97 1.42 -15.62
CA LYS A 5 -11.14 2.77 -15.09
C LYS A 5 -12.61 3.12 -14.88
N GLY A 6 -12.95 3.55 -13.67
CA GLY A 6 -14.32 3.90 -13.29
C GLY A 6 -15.20 2.70 -12.94
N SER A 7 -14.68 1.49 -13.03
CA SER A 7 -15.45 0.27 -12.76
C SER A 7 -15.52 -0.05 -11.28
N LYS A 8 -16.47 -0.92 -10.92
CA LYS A 8 -16.57 -1.47 -9.58
C LYS A 8 -15.31 -2.28 -9.24
N THR A 9 -14.72 -2.95 -10.23
CA THR A 9 -13.49 -3.72 -10.06
C THR A 9 -12.33 -2.80 -9.65
N GLU A 10 -12.21 -1.63 -10.27
CA GLU A 10 -11.20 -0.63 -9.87
C GLU A 10 -11.36 -0.25 -8.40
N ALA A 11 -12.58 0.08 -7.99
CA ALA A 11 -12.87 0.45 -6.60
C ALA A 11 -12.51 -0.67 -5.64
N ASN A 12 -12.85 -1.92 -5.99
CA ASN A 12 -12.54 -3.08 -5.16
C ASN A 12 -11.04 -3.33 -5.06
N LEU A 13 -10.29 -3.15 -6.15
CA LEU A 13 -8.83 -3.31 -6.14
C LEU A 13 -8.15 -2.26 -5.27
N LYS A 14 -8.63 -1.03 -5.31
CA LYS A 14 -8.11 0.05 -4.45
C LYS A 14 -8.35 -0.26 -2.98
N GLU A 15 -9.54 -0.72 -2.65
CA GLU A 15 -9.89 -1.10 -1.28
C GLU A 15 -9.03 -2.27 -0.80
N ALA A 16 -8.86 -3.29 -1.63
CA ALA A 16 -8.03 -4.45 -1.31
C ALA A 16 -6.56 -4.04 -1.13
N PHE A 17 -6.04 -3.20 -2.01
CA PHE A 17 -4.67 -2.69 -1.90
C PHE A 17 -4.47 -1.95 -0.58
N ALA A 18 -5.40 -1.07 -0.23
CA ALA A 18 -5.32 -0.30 1.01
C ALA A 18 -5.36 -1.22 2.24
N GLY A 19 -6.26 -2.21 2.24
CA GLY A 19 -6.38 -3.16 3.33
C GLY A 19 -5.14 -4.02 3.52
N GLU A 20 -4.60 -4.55 2.43
CA GLU A 20 -3.40 -5.40 2.50
C GLU A 20 -2.16 -4.60 2.87
N SER A 21 -2.06 -3.35 2.42
CA SER A 21 -0.94 -2.47 2.80
C SER A 21 -0.99 -2.14 4.29
N GLN A 22 -2.18 -1.88 4.83
CA GLN A 22 -2.36 -1.65 6.26
C GLN A 22 -2.00 -2.91 7.05
N ALA A 23 -2.47 -4.08 6.61
CA ALA A 23 -2.19 -5.35 7.28
C ALA A 23 -0.68 -5.61 7.31
N ASN A 24 0.03 -5.35 6.20
CA ASN A 24 1.47 -5.51 6.12
C ASN A 24 2.18 -4.73 7.24
N ARG A 25 1.86 -3.45 7.39
CA ARG A 25 2.49 -2.59 8.41
C ARG A 25 2.11 -3.01 9.83
N ARG A 26 0.87 -3.38 10.04
CA ARG A 26 0.42 -3.85 11.35
C ARG A 26 1.16 -5.11 11.76
N TYR A 27 1.31 -6.07 10.86
CA TYR A 27 1.99 -7.33 11.16
C TYR A 27 3.47 -7.15 11.41
N LEU A 28 4.14 -6.23 10.68
CA LEU A 28 5.54 -5.91 10.95
C LEU A 28 5.71 -5.29 12.34
N TYR A 29 4.79 -4.44 12.73
CA TYR A 29 4.80 -3.84 14.07
C TYR A 29 4.56 -4.91 15.14
N PHE A 30 3.60 -5.80 14.90
CA PHE A 30 3.31 -6.90 15.83
C PHE A 30 4.49 -7.84 15.96
N ALA A 31 5.22 -8.08 14.86
CA ALA A 31 6.43 -8.89 14.92
C ALA A 31 7.47 -8.28 15.84
N ASN A 32 7.68 -6.96 15.74
CA ASN A 32 8.62 -6.27 16.59
C ASN A 32 8.23 -6.38 18.08
N LYS A 33 6.93 -6.27 18.38
CA LYS A 33 6.42 -6.45 19.74
C LYS A 33 6.65 -7.87 20.25
N ALA A 34 6.41 -8.85 19.38
CA ALA A 34 6.63 -10.26 19.74
C ALA A 34 8.11 -10.53 20.06
N ASP A 35 9.04 -9.92 19.31
CA ASP A 35 10.47 -10.05 19.58
C ASP A 35 10.83 -9.49 20.96
N VAL A 36 10.27 -8.34 21.31
CA VAL A 36 10.51 -7.73 22.63
C VAL A 36 10.03 -8.65 23.76
N GLU A 37 8.93 -9.37 23.53
CA GLU A 37 8.40 -10.31 24.51
C GLU A 37 9.15 -11.65 24.53
N GLY A 38 10.10 -11.85 23.62
CA GLY A 38 10.83 -13.11 23.49
C GLY A 38 10.05 -14.19 22.74
N GLN A 39 8.95 -13.80 22.06
CA GLN A 39 8.11 -14.73 21.30
C GLN A 39 8.58 -14.78 19.84
N ASN A 40 9.76 -15.35 19.63
CA ASN A 40 10.40 -15.33 18.30
C ASN A 40 9.63 -16.10 17.24
N ASP A 41 8.94 -17.18 17.60
CA ASP A 41 8.11 -17.95 16.66
C ASP A 41 6.91 -17.13 16.19
N VAL A 42 6.30 -16.38 17.09
CA VAL A 42 5.20 -15.50 16.78
C VAL A 42 5.68 -14.37 15.85
N ALA A 43 6.84 -13.79 16.16
CA ALA A 43 7.44 -12.75 15.33
C ALA A 43 7.69 -13.26 13.91
N ALA A 44 8.22 -14.46 13.77
CA ALA A 44 8.49 -15.07 12.48
C ALA A 44 7.20 -15.28 11.68
N LEU A 45 6.13 -15.71 12.34
CA LEU A 45 4.82 -15.89 11.71
C LEU A 45 4.29 -14.57 11.18
N PHE A 46 4.33 -13.50 11.99
CA PHE A 46 3.88 -12.18 11.55
C PHE A 46 4.69 -11.67 10.36
N ARG A 47 6.01 -11.85 10.36
CA ARG A 47 6.86 -11.42 9.24
C ARG A 47 6.56 -12.17 7.96
N SER A 48 6.37 -13.47 8.07
CA SER A 48 5.99 -14.30 6.92
C SER A 48 4.64 -13.88 6.34
N THR A 49 3.67 -13.62 7.20
CA THR A 49 2.35 -13.16 6.78
C THR A 49 2.43 -11.77 6.13
N ALA A 50 3.23 -10.86 6.70
CA ALA A 50 3.45 -9.53 6.13
C ALA A 50 4.06 -9.60 4.72
N GLU A 51 4.99 -10.53 4.51
CA GLU A 51 5.60 -10.75 3.20
C GLU A 51 4.55 -11.16 2.16
N GLY A 52 3.62 -12.05 2.56
CA GLY A 52 2.49 -12.43 1.72
C GLY A 52 1.61 -11.25 1.35
N GLU A 53 1.34 -10.37 2.32
CA GLU A 53 0.55 -9.15 2.07
C GLU A 53 1.25 -8.20 1.10
N THR A 54 2.59 -8.13 1.14
CA THR A 54 3.36 -7.35 0.17
C THR A 54 3.13 -7.86 -1.25
N GLY A 55 3.18 -9.18 -1.44
CA GLY A 55 2.92 -9.78 -2.75
C GLY A 55 1.52 -9.50 -3.26
N HIS A 56 0.52 -9.60 -2.40
CA HIS A 56 -0.87 -9.30 -2.76
C HIS A 56 -1.04 -7.82 -3.12
N ALA A 57 -0.44 -6.92 -2.35
CA ALA A 57 -0.53 -5.49 -2.60
C ALA A 57 0.10 -5.11 -3.95
N HIS A 58 1.27 -5.66 -4.26
CA HIS A 58 1.93 -5.44 -5.55
C HIS A 58 1.09 -5.98 -6.70
N GLY A 59 0.46 -7.15 -6.53
CA GLY A 59 -0.43 -7.72 -7.53
C GLY A 59 -1.60 -6.80 -7.85
N HIS A 60 -2.22 -6.20 -6.82
CA HIS A 60 -3.31 -5.26 -7.02
C HIS A 60 -2.84 -3.98 -7.72
N LEU A 61 -1.65 -3.48 -7.36
CA LEU A 61 -1.07 -2.30 -8.04
C LEU A 61 -0.81 -2.56 -9.51
N GLU A 62 -0.36 -3.77 -9.85
CA GLU A 62 -0.11 -4.15 -11.24
C GLU A 62 -1.38 -4.00 -12.09
N TYR A 63 -2.51 -4.45 -11.56
CA TYR A 63 -3.79 -4.27 -12.24
C TYR A 63 -4.23 -2.80 -12.26
N LEU A 64 -3.94 -2.07 -11.19
CA LEU A 64 -4.34 -0.66 -11.08
C LEU A 64 -3.48 0.30 -11.91
N GLU A 65 -2.34 -0.15 -12.46
CA GLU A 65 -1.49 0.71 -13.29
C GLU A 65 -2.26 1.37 -14.42
N GLN A 66 -3.25 0.68 -14.98
CA GLN A 66 -4.08 1.21 -16.07
C GLN A 66 -4.87 2.45 -15.65
N CYS A 67 -5.14 2.58 -14.37
CA CYS A 67 -5.95 3.68 -13.83
C CYS A 67 -5.09 4.76 -13.17
N GLY A 68 -3.81 4.47 -12.92
CA GLY A 68 -2.89 5.36 -12.24
C GLY A 68 -2.71 5.02 -10.77
N ASP A 69 -1.92 5.83 -10.11
CA ASP A 69 -1.62 5.69 -8.70
C ASP A 69 -2.89 5.82 -7.86
N PRO A 70 -3.24 4.82 -7.04
CA PRO A 70 -4.48 4.88 -6.26
C PRO A 70 -4.56 6.05 -5.28
N ALA A 71 -3.42 6.59 -4.86
CA ALA A 71 -3.41 7.71 -3.90
C ALA A 71 -3.57 9.07 -4.57
N THR A 72 -3.05 9.24 -5.78
CA THR A 72 -2.98 10.56 -6.45
C THR A 72 -3.70 10.61 -7.78
N GLY A 73 -3.96 9.46 -8.39
CA GLY A 73 -4.52 9.40 -9.74
C GLY A 73 -3.52 9.67 -10.84
N LEU A 74 -2.25 9.94 -10.48
CA LEU A 74 -1.22 10.23 -11.47
C LEU A 74 -0.70 8.94 -12.12
N PRO A 75 -0.13 9.03 -13.34
CA PRO A 75 0.34 7.84 -14.03
C PRO A 75 1.44 7.09 -13.27
N ILE A 76 1.39 5.78 -13.37
CA ILE A 76 2.45 4.88 -12.92
C ILE A 76 3.15 4.36 -14.17
N GLY A 77 4.48 4.35 -14.17
CA GLY A 77 5.23 3.82 -15.29
C GLY A 77 6.71 4.10 -15.18
N SER A 78 7.19 5.16 -15.85
CA SER A 78 8.61 5.52 -15.80
C SER A 78 9.01 5.98 -14.39
N SER A 79 10.30 5.97 -14.12
CA SER A 79 10.81 6.49 -12.83
C SER A 79 10.40 7.93 -12.61
N ARG A 80 10.40 8.74 -13.67
CA ARG A 80 9.96 10.14 -13.58
C ARG A 80 8.50 10.24 -13.15
N GLN A 81 7.63 9.47 -13.80
CA GLN A 81 6.20 9.44 -13.47
C GLN A 81 5.99 8.99 -12.02
N ASN A 82 6.70 7.94 -11.62
CA ASN A 82 6.57 7.39 -10.27
C ASN A 82 7.04 8.38 -9.21
N LEU A 83 8.12 9.11 -9.51
CA LEU A 83 8.62 10.16 -8.61
C LEU A 83 7.60 11.30 -8.47
N MET A 84 6.96 11.69 -9.56
CA MET A 84 5.92 12.72 -9.52
C MET A 84 4.74 12.30 -8.66
N ALA A 85 4.30 11.06 -8.80
CA ALA A 85 3.22 10.51 -7.98
C ALA A 85 3.61 10.48 -6.50
N ALA A 86 4.84 10.05 -6.20
CA ALA A 86 5.34 10.00 -4.83
C ALA A 86 5.38 11.39 -4.18
N VAL A 87 5.89 12.39 -4.89
CA VAL A 87 5.93 13.77 -4.38
C VAL A 87 4.52 14.30 -4.12
N ALA A 88 3.59 14.05 -5.05
CA ALA A 88 2.22 14.49 -4.87
C ALA A 88 1.56 13.83 -3.65
N GLY A 89 1.82 12.52 -3.45
CA GLY A 89 1.30 11.79 -2.30
C GLY A 89 1.87 12.31 -0.98
N GLU A 90 3.18 12.52 -0.93
CA GLU A 90 3.83 13.05 0.27
C GLU A 90 3.34 14.46 0.60
N THR A 91 3.14 15.29 -0.41
CA THR A 91 2.61 16.65 -0.21
C THR A 91 1.22 16.60 0.41
N HIS A 92 0.37 15.70 -0.06
CA HIS A 92 -0.98 15.51 0.47
C HIS A 92 -0.93 15.06 1.94
N GLU A 93 -0.10 14.06 2.25
CA GLU A 93 0.07 13.55 3.61
C GLU A 93 0.61 14.63 4.55
N TYR A 94 1.55 15.44 4.08
CA TYR A 94 2.09 16.55 4.86
C TYR A 94 1.00 17.54 5.25
N LYS A 95 0.11 17.88 4.31
CA LYS A 95 -1.00 18.80 4.57
C LYS A 95 -1.99 18.23 5.59
N ILE A 96 -2.28 16.93 5.50
CA ILE A 96 -3.16 16.25 6.45
C ILE A 96 -2.51 16.28 7.84
N GLY A 97 -1.23 15.96 7.94
CA GLY A 97 -0.49 15.98 9.20
C GLY A 97 -0.51 17.35 9.86
N ARG A 98 -0.33 18.40 9.10
CA ARG A 98 -0.37 19.77 9.61
C ARG A 98 -1.74 20.14 10.17
N ALA A 99 -2.81 19.64 9.55
CA ALA A 99 -4.17 19.91 9.99
C ALA A 99 -4.49 19.30 11.36
N HIS A 100 -3.73 18.29 11.76
CA HIS A 100 -3.96 17.54 12.99
C HIS A 100 -2.97 17.86 14.12
N VAL A 101 -2.06 18.80 13.90
CA VAL A 101 -1.05 19.19 14.89
C VAL A 101 -1.55 20.27 15.84
#